data_d2f6903a72ec4cba30a135a686333483
#
_entry.id   d2f6903a72ec4cba30a135a686333483
#
_cell.length_a   1.000
_cell.length_b   1.000
_cell.length_c   1.000
_cell.angle_alpha   90.00
_cell.angle_beta   90.00
_cell.angle_gamma   90.00
#
_symmetry.space_group_name_H-M   'P 1'
#
loop_
_entity.id
_entity.type
_entity.pdbx_description
1 polymer ?
#
loop_
_entity_poly.entity_id
_entity_poly.type
_entity_poly.pdbx_seq_one_letter_code
_entity_poly.pdbx_strand_id
1 'polypeptide(L)'
;MSAPVIYYIRHGETAWNAEGRFQGSRDIPLNDLGRTQAVTSGGILADLLARDGQDSSSLAFVASPLGRARLTMELMRGTLNLPPDDYAVDDRLREIGYGQWEGLTLPEMQLHDAATFASRNEDKWRVAAPSGESYASVTLRMREWFDSLLADTVAVAHGGTMRALMVARGIAAPLEATETPIGQGVVYVFSDGGLTKYG
;
A
#
# COMPACT_ATOMS: atom_id res chain seq x y z
N MET A 1 12.01 -13.45 -19.70
CA MET A 1 11.01 -13.88 -18.70
C MET A 1 10.10 -12.69 -18.47
N SER A 2 8.78 -12.89 -18.38
CA SER A 2 7.84 -11.84 -17.98
C SER A 2 8.13 -11.37 -16.55
N ALA A 3 7.83 -10.11 -16.24
CA ALA A 3 7.94 -9.62 -14.87
C ALA A 3 6.91 -10.34 -13.97
N PRO A 4 7.21 -10.57 -12.68
CA PRO A 4 6.25 -11.16 -11.74
C PRO A 4 4.96 -10.36 -11.65
N VAL A 5 3.83 -11.05 -11.55
CA VAL A 5 2.53 -10.44 -11.25
C VAL A 5 2.49 -10.05 -9.78
N ILE A 6 1.99 -8.84 -9.47
CA ILE A 6 1.82 -8.39 -8.09
C ILE A 6 0.33 -8.19 -7.83
N TYR A 7 -0.20 -8.91 -6.84
CA TYR A 7 -1.50 -8.69 -6.25
C TYR A 7 -1.30 -7.75 -5.05
N TYR A 8 -1.53 -6.45 -5.25
CA TYR A 8 -1.29 -5.44 -4.22
C TYR A 8 -2.57 -5.09 -3.49
N ILE A 9 -2.55 -5.14 -2.16
CA ILE A 9 -3.66 -4.82 -1.29
C ILE A 9 -3.24 -3.68 -0.34
N ARG A 10 -3.99 -2.59 -0.30
CA ARG A 10 -3.84 -1.60 0.76
C ARG A 10 -4.47 -2.14 2.04
N HIS A 11 -3.80 -1.98 3.19
CA HIS A 11 -4.36 -2.37 4.49
C HIS A 11 -5.78 -1.84 4.69
N GLY A 12 -6.60 -2.55 5.47
CA GLY A 12 -7.95 -2.15 5.82
C GLY A 12 -8.01 -0.81 6.59
N GLU A 13 -9.20 -0.25 6.71
CA GLU A 13 -9.42 1.05 7.35
C GLU A 13 -8.98 1.04 8.83
N THR A 14 -8.43 2.17 9.28
CA THR A 14 -8.14 2.47 10.69
C THR A 14 -8.97 3.67 11.13
N ALA A 15 -9.07 3.93 12.43
CA ALA A 15 -9.75 5.13 12.93
C ALA A 15 -9.17 6.42 12.31
N TRP A 16 -7.85 6.50 12.15
CA TRP A 16 -7.21 7.66 11.53
C TRP A 16 -7.52 7.81 10.04
N ASN A 17 -7.75 6.73 9.31
CA ASN A 17 -8.24 6.84 7.93
C ASN A 17 -9.64 7.45 7.89
N ALA A 18 -10.55 6.99 8.77
CA ALA A 18 -11.90 7.53 8.86
C ALA A 18 -11.92 9.02 9.25
N GLU A 19 -10.95 9.46 10.07
CA GLU A 19 -10.79 10.86 10.47
C GLU A 19 -10.01 11.71 9.46
N GLY A 20 -9.47 11.14 8.38
CA GLY A 20 -8.63 11.84 7.43
C GLY A 20 -7.23 12.21 7.95
N ARG A 21 -6.75 11.53 9.01
CA ARG A 21 -5.43 11.74 9.60
C ARG A 21 -4.36 10.92 8.88
N PHE A 22 -3.22 11.53 8.66
CA PHE A 22 -2.05 10.88 8.03
C PHE A 22 -1.30 10.03 9.06
N GLN A 23 -1.10 8.76 8.75
CA GLN A 23 -0.53 7.80 9.70
C GLN A 23 0.98 7.70 9.63
N GLY A 24 1.53 7.65 8.41
CA GLY A 24 2.95 7.40 8.20
C GLY A 24 3.43 6.14 8.92
N SER A 25 4.44 6.29 9.76
CA SER A 25 5.04 5.23 10.56
C SER A 25 4.24 4.85 11.82
N ARG A 26 3.26 5.66 12.23
CA ARG A 26 2.40 5.36 13.38
C ARG A 26 1.57 4.12 13.12
N ASP A 27 1.49 3.25 14.12
CA ASP A 27 0.81 1.96 13.99
C ASP A 27 -0.57 2.00 14.65
N ILE A 28 -1.56 2.46 13.89
CA ILE A 28 -2.96 2.54 14.30
C ILE A 28 -3.66 1.24 13.87
N PRO A 29 -4.38 0.56 14.79
CA PRO A 29 -5.04 -0.71 14.48
C PRO A 29 -6.19 -0.54 13.47
N LEU A 30 -6.54 -1.66 12.79
CA LEU A 30 -7.74 -1.72 11.97
C LEU A 30 -8.99 -1.50 12.83
N ASN A 31 -9.94 -0.72 12.30
CA ASN A 31 -11.30 -0.66 12.84
C ASN A 31 -12.14 -1.85 12.30
N ASP A 32 -13.42 -1.95 12.68
CA ASP A 32 -14.27 -3.07 12.28
C ASP A 32 -14.50 -3.12 10.77
N LEU A 33 -14.63 -1.94 10.12
CA LEU A 33 -14.72 -1.86 8.67
C LEU A 33 -13.44 -2.35 8.02
N GLY A 34 -12.27 -1.97 8.55
CA GLY A 34 -10.96 -2.41 8.03
C GLY A 34 -10.77 -3.92 8.11
N ARG A 35 -11.26 -4.57 9.16
CA ARG A 35 -11.25 -6.04 9.28
C ARG A 35 -12.14 -6.69 8.21
N THR A 36 -13.33 -6.14 7.99
CA THR A 36 -14.24 -6.58 6.93
C THR A 36 -13.60 -6.41 5.54
N GLN A 37 -12.96 -5.26 5.30
CA GLN A 37 -12.24 -4.99 4.04
C GLN A 37 -11.10 -5.98 3.79
N ALA A 38 -10.37 -6.38 4.84
CA ALA A 38 -9.32 -7.39 4.72
C ALA A 38 -9.86 -8.75 4.27
N VAL A 39 -10.98 -9.20 4.86
CA VAL A 39 -11.68 -10.43 4.47
C VAL A 39 -12.21 -10.32 3.02
N THR A 40 -12.81 -9.18 2.67
CA THR A 40 -13.30 -8.91 1.30
C THR A 40 -12.16 -9.01 0.28
N SER A 41 -11.00 -8.40 0.55
CA SER A 41 -9.83 -8.51 -0.33
C SER A 41 -9.37 -9.95 -0.52
N GLY A 42 -9.46 -10.77 0.54
CA GLY A 42 -9.15 -12.20 0.46
C GLY A 42 -10.10 -12.97 -0.45
N GLY A 43 -11.41 -12.67 -0.37
CA GLY A 43 -12.43 -13.24 -1.27
C GLY A 43 -12.17 -12.87 -2.73
N ILE A 44 -11.92 -11.57 -3.01
CA ILE A 44 -11.58 -11.10 -4.35
C ILE A 44 -10.33 -11.81 -4.89
N LEU A 45 -9.29 -11.95 -4.07
CA LEU A 45 -8.07 -12.66 -4.47
C LEU A 45 -8.36 -14.13 -4.77
N ALA A 46 -9.17 -14.82 -3.93
CA ALA A 46 -9.57 -16.21 -4.17
C ALA A 46 -10.27 -16.39 -5.53
N ASP A 47 -11.20 -15.49 -5.86
CA ASP A 47 -11.94 -15.51 -7.13
C ASP A 47 -11.00 -15.27 -8.33
N LEU A 48 -10.03 -14.34 -8.20
CA LEU A 48 -9.03 -14.08 -9.24
C LEU A 48 -8.16 -15.31 -9.48
N LEU A 49 -7.64 -15.93 -8.43
CA LEU A 49 -6.79 -17.12 -8.54
C LEU A 49 -7.55 -18.31 -9.14
N ALA A 50 -8.81 -18.51 -8.72
CA ALA A 50 -9.67 -19.57 -9.27
C ALA A 50 -9.96 -19.34 -10.76
N ARG A 51 -10.24 -18.11 -11.17
CA ARG A 51 -10.46 -17.73 -12.58
C ARG A 51 -9.23 -18.05 -13.44
N ASP A 52 -8.05 -17.74 -12.91
CA ASP A 52 -6.78 -17.87 -13.66
C ASP A 52 -6.16 -19.27 -13.50
N GLY A 53 -6.81 -20.18 -12.77
CA GLY A 53 -6.34 -21.55 -12.51
C GLY A 53 -5.04 -21.60 -11.71
N GLN A 54 -4.79 -20.57 -10.87
CA GLN A 54 -3.58 -20.43 -10.09
C GLN A 54 -3.78 -20.90 -8.66
N ASP A 55 -2.83 -21.71 -8.15
CA ASP A 55 -2.84 -22.16 -6.77
C ASP A 55 -2.23 -21.09 -5.84
N SER A 56 -2.96 -20.71 -4.80
CA SER A 56 -2.49 -19.74 -3.80
C SER A 56 -1.19 -20.17 -3.10
N SER A 57 -0.92 -21.48 -3.00
CA SER A 57 0.32 -22.00 -2.40
C SER A 57 1.56 -21.76 -3.27
N SER A 58 1.40 -21.42 -4.54
CA SER A 58 2.50 -21.10 -5.47
C SER A 58 2.96 -19.65 -5.39
N LEU A 59 2.22 -18.78 -4.67
CA LEU A 59 2.50 -17.35 -4.56
C LEU A 59 3.40 -17.04 -3.37
N ALA A 60 4.27 -16.04 -3.54
CA ALA A 60 4.92 -15.42 -2.40
C ALA A 60 3.97 -14.44 -1.71
N PHE A 61 3.95 -14.44 -0.37
CA PHE A 61 3.17 -13.50 0.42
C PHE A 61 4.11 -12.62 1.22
N VAL A 62 3.92 -11.30 1.16
CA VAL A 62 4.75 -10.32 1.86
C VAL A 62 3.92 -9.17 2.39
N ALA A 63 4.21 -8.68 3.59
CA ALA A 63 3.53 -7.54 4.18
C ALA A 63 4.53 -6.46 4.65
N SER A 64 4.04 -5.22 4.69
CA SER A 64 4.67 -4.17 5.49
C SER A 64 4.76 -4.60 6.96
N PRO A 65 5.82 -4.20 7.69
CA PRO A 65 5.97 -4.53 9.12
C PRO A 65 4.92 -3.87 10.03
N LEU A 66 4.17 -2.86 9.54
CA LEU A 66 3.16 -2.17 10.36
C LEU A 66 1.96 -3.07 10.65
N GLY A 67 1.50 -3.11 11.91
CA GLY A 67 0.48 -4.03 12.41
C GLY A 67 -0.83 -4.00 11.62
N ARG A 68 -1.26 -2.83 11.14
CA ARG A 68 -2.44 -2.73 10.25
C ARG A 68 -2.31 -3.51 8.94
N ALA A 69 -1.11 -3.54 8.35
CA ALA A 69 -0.85 -4.31 7.13
C ALA A 69 -0.70 -5.81 7.44
N ARG A 70 -0.04 -6.15 8.53
CA ARG A 70 0.12 -7.53 8.99
C ARG A 70 -1.23 -8.16 9.30
N LEU A 71 -2.07 -7.49 10.10
CA LEU A 71 -3.41 -8.00 10.42
C LEU A 71 -4.29 -8.14 9.16
N THR A 72 -4.16 -7.22 8.20
CA THR A 72 -4.85 -7.35 6.90
C THR A 72 -4.38 -8.61 6.15
N MET A 73 -3.07 -8.89 6.12
CA MET A 73 -2.51 -10.10 5.54
C MET A 73 -3.04 -11.37 6.23
N GLU A 74 -3.03 -11.40 7.54
CA GLU A 74 -3.46 -12.53 8.36
C GLU A 74 -4.95 -12.87 8.11
N LEU A 75 -5.82 -11.86 8.11
CA LEU A 75 -7.26 -12.04 7.83
C LEU A 75 -7.50 -12.49 6.39
N MET A 76 -6.80 -11.91 5.43
CA MET A 76 -6.90 -12.29 4.01
C MET A 76 -6.43 -13.73 3.78
N ARG A 77 -5.29 -14.15 4.36
CA ARG A 77 -4.80 -15.52 4.25
C ARG A 77 -5.77 -16.54 4.85
N GLY A 78 -6.47 -16.17 5.93
CA GLY A 78 -7.53 -16.99 6.50
C GLY A 78 -8.66 -17.31 5.52
N THR A 79 -9.04 -16.35 4.65
CA THR A 79 -10.04 -16.58 3.58
C THR A 79 -9.55 -17.53 2.48
N LEU A 80 -8.24 -17.60 2.29
CA LEU A 80 -7.61 -18.54 1.35
C LEU A 80 -7.34 -19.92 1.95
N ASN A 81 -7.75 -20.18 3.20
CA ASN A 81 -7.44 -21.37 3.99
C ASN A 81 -5.92 -21.62 4.14
N LEU A 82 -5.11 -20.54 4.18
CA LEU A 82 -3.67 -20.58 4.41
C LEU A 82 -3.34 -20.27 5.87
N PRO A 83 -2.22 -20.77 6.42
CA PRO A 83 -1.73 -20.37 7.75
C PRO A 83 -1.59 -18.83 7.82
N PRO A 84 -2.20 -18.15 8.81
CA PRO A 84 -2.29 -16.70 8.83
C PRO A 84 -0.94 -16.00 8.96
N ASP A 85 0.03 -16.62 9.61
CA ASP A 85 1.35 -16.07 9.97
C ASP A 85 2.51 -16.51 9.06
N ASP A 86 2.25 -17.35 8.06
CA ASP A 86 3.26 -17.85 7.13
C ASP A 86 3.45 -16.91 5.93
N TYR A 87 4.04 -15.75 6.16
CA TYR A 87 4.38 -14.73 5.15
C TYR A 87 5.64 -13.97 5.53
N ALA A 88 6.31 -13.40 4.53
CA ALA A 88 7.47 -12.55 4.75
C ALA A 88 7.07 -11.12 5.17
N VAL A 89 7.96 -10.45 5.88
CA VAL A 89 7.84 -9.02 6.21
C VAL A 89 9.01 -8.27 5.54
N ASP A 90 8.70 -7.15 4.88
CA ASP A 90 9.71 -6.35 4.18
C ASP A 90 9.59 -4.86 4.56
N ASP A 91 10.66 -4.31 5.12
CA ASP A 91 10.72 -2.91 5.56
C ASP A 91 10.55 -1.91 4.41
N ARG A 92 10.86 -2.29 3.17
CA ARG A 92 10.66 -1.45 1.99
C ARG A 92 9.19 -1.18 1.70
N LEU A 93 8.28 -1.99 2.25
CA LEU A 93 6.83 -1.82 2.13
C LEU A 93 6.22 -0.88 3.18
N ARG A 94 6.99 -0.32 4.13
CA ARG A 94 6.47 0.67 5.10
C ARG A 94 5.81 1.84 4.38
N GLU A 95 4.76 2.41 5.00
CA GLU A 95 4.12 3.62 4.48
C GLU A 95 5.12 4.78 4.39
N ILE A 96 4.87 5.72 3.50
CA ILE A 96 5.60 6.99 3.44
C ILE A 96 5.55 7.69 4.80
N GLY A 97 6.72 8.03 5.34
CA GLY A 97 6.83 8.77 6.60
C GLY A 97 6.36 10.20 6.44
N TYR A 98 5.42 10.62 7.27
CA TYR A 98 4.94 12.01 7.31
C TYR A 98 5.59 12.82 8.43
N GLY A 99 6.53 12.23 9.20
CA GLY A 99 7.32 12.92 10.21
C GLY A 99 6.45 13.70 11.19
N GLN A 100 6.65 15.02 11.28
CA GLN A 100 5.93 15.90 12.19
C GLN A 100 4.43 16.06 11.85
N TRP A 101 4.00 15.64 10.66
CA TRP A 101 2.60 15.67 10.25
C TRP A 101 1.83 14.38 10.53
N GLU A 102 2.48 13.39 11.14
CA GLU A 102 1.78 12.15 11.55
C GLU A 102 0.73 12.44 12.63
N GLY A 103 -0.50 12.01 12.38
CA GLY A 103 -1.67 12.29 13.21
C GLY A 103 -2.44 13.56 12.84
N LEU A 104 -1.93 14.38 11.92
CA LEU A 104 -2.61 15.59 11.47
C LEU A 104 -3.50 15.32 10.24
N THR A 105 -4.58 16.08 10.15
CA THR A 105 -5.39 16.25 8.93
C THR A 105 -4.76 17.31 8.02
N LEU A 106 -5.19 17.40 6.76
CA LEU A 106 -4.69 18.45 5.83
C LEU A 106 -4.86 19.87 6.36
N PRO A 107 -6.03 20.28 6.94
CA PRO A 107 -6.15 21.62 7.55
C PRO A 107 -5.21 21.84 8.73
N GLU A 108 -5.01 20.82 9.58
CA GLU A 108 -4.07 20.91 10.71
C GLU A 108 -2.61 21.04 10.25
N MET A 109 -2.20 20.33 9.17
CA MET A 109 -0.87 20.49 8.56
C MET A 109 -0.64 21.92 8.05
N GLN A 110 -1.64 22.49 7.38
CA GLN A 110 -1.58 23.88 6.88
C GLN A 110 -1.41 24.89 8.02
N LEU A 111 -2.09 24.66 9.15
CA LEU A 111 -1.94 25.50 10.34
C LEU A 111 -0.59 25.32 11.03
N HIS A 112 -0.07 24.10 11.02
CA HIS A 112 1.19 23.75 11.69
C HIS A 112 2.41 24.32 10.96
N ASP A 113 2.44 24.25 9.62
CA ASP A 113 3.53 24.75 8.77
C ASP A 113 2.99 25.12 7.38
N ALA A 114 2.45 26.34 7.27
CA ALA A 114 1.84 26.83 6.03
C ALA A 114 2.83 26.89 4.84
N ALA A 115 4.10 27.19 5.11
CA ALA A 115 5.11 27.33 4.05
C ALA A 115 5.45 25.98 3.41
N THR A 116 5.77 24.97 4.24
CA THR A 116 6.04 23.61 3.75
C THR A 116 4.78 22.99 3.14
N PHE A 117 3.59 23.24 3.72
CA PHE A 117 2.33 22.76 3.18
C PHE A 117 2.07 23.31 1.77
N ALA A 118 2.27 24.61 1.54
CA ALA A 118 2.13 25.24 0.22
C ALA A 118 3.13 24.65 -0.80
N SER A 119 4.41 24.58 -0.44
CA SER A 119 5.45 24.00 -1.30
C SER A 119 5.15 22.54 -1.67
N ARG A 120 4.67 21.75 -0.69
CA ARG A 120 4.31 20.35 -0.92
C ARG A 120 3.06 20.20 -1.80
N ASN A 121 2.10 21.11 -1.72
CA ASN A 121 0.94 21.09 -2.61
C ASN A 121 1.31 21.41 -4.07
N GLU A 122 2.37 22.19 -4.30
CA GLU A 122 2.90 22.46 -5.64
C GLU A 122 3.68 21.26 -6.18
N ASP A 123 4.45 20.55 -5.34
CA ASP A 123 5.24 19.39 -5.74
C ASP A 123 5.24 18.30 -4.62
N LYS A 124 4.16 17.55 -4.51
CA LYS A 124 4.06 16.40 -3.58
C LYS A 124 5.11 15.32 -3.85
N TRP A 125 5.63 15.29 -5.07
CA TRP A 125 6.60 14.28 -5.47
C TRP A 125 7.96 14.49 -4.81
N ARG A 126 8.47 15.73 -4.84
CA ARG A 126 9.82 16.05 -4.34
C ARG A 126 9.83 16.59 -2.92
N VAL A 127 8.79 17.34 -2.55
CA VAL A 127 8.75 17.98 -1.23
C VAL A 127 8.24 17.00 -0.19
N ALA A 128 9.10 16.69 0.80
CA ALA A 128 8.76 15.85 1.94
C ALA A 128 7.97 16.64 3.00
N ALA A 129 7.21 15.92 3.84
CA ALA A 129 6.75 16.47 5.10
C ALA A 129 7.96 16.75 6.03
N PRO A 130 7.85 17.70 7.01
CA PRO A 130 8.95 17.97 7.93
C PRO A 130 9.40 16.70 8.67
N SER A 131 10.67 16.35 8.53
CA SER A 131 11.26 15.10 9.06
C SER A 131 10.63 13.81 8.49
N GLY A 132 9.98 13.90 7.35
CA GLY A 132 9.35 12.76 6.66
C GLY A 132 10.07 12.37 5.37
N GLU A 133 9.37 11.59 4.55
CA GLU A 133 9.84 11.13 3.23
C GLU A 133 9.15 11.90 2.09
N SER A 134 9.84 12.01 0.96
CA SER A 134 9.22 12.40 -0.32
C SER A 134 8.74 11.16 -1.08
N TYR A 135 7.77 11.31 -1.98
CA TYR A 135 7.40 10.21 -2.88
C TYR A 135 8.55 9.75 -3.75
N ALA A 136 9.43 10.66 -4.15
CA ALA A 136 10.63 10.33 -4.92
C ALA A 136 11.53 9.34 -4.16
N SER A 137 11.77 9.56 -2.86
CA SER A 137 12.57 8.63 -2.04
C SER A 137 11.87 7.28 -1.84
N VAL A 138 10.56 7.28 -1.59
CA VAL A 138 9.77 6.04 -1.47
C VAL A 138 9.80 5.23 -2.77
N THR A 139 9.80 5.90 -3.93
CA THR A 139 9.87 5.22 -5.23
C THR A 139 11.18 4.46 -5.43
N LEU A 140 12.29 4.95 -4.89
CA LEU A 140 13.57 4.22 -4.97
C LEU A 140 13.47 2.87 -4.25
N ARG A 141 13.00 2.86 -2.98
CA ARG A 141 12.85 1.61 -2.23
C ARG A 141 11.77 0.68 -2.80
N MET A 142 10.71 1.22 -3.39
CA MET A 142 9.69 0.42 -4.06
C MET A 142 10.21 -0.21 -5.36
N ARG A 143 11.10 0.47 -6.09
CA ARG A 143 11.78 -0.11 -7.25
C ARG A 143 12.72 -1.23 -6.83
N GLU A 144 13.56 -1.02 -5.82
CA GLU A 144 14.44 -2.05 -5.27
C GLU A 144 13.65 -3.28 -4.78
N TRP A 145 12.50 -3.05 -4.12
CA TRP A 145 11.61 -4.13 -3.72
C TRP A 145 11.10 -4.91 -4.94
N PHE A 146 10.56 -4.20 -5.92
CA PHE A 146 10.04 -4.82 -7.15
C PHE A 146 11.11 -5.61 -7.90
N ASP A 147 12.27 -5.04 -8.09
CA ASP A 147 13.40 -5.66 -8.82
C ASP A 147 13.94 -6.92 -8.10
N SER A 148 13.66 -7.07 -6.81
CA SER A 148 14.03 -8.23 -6.00
C SER A 148 13.03 -9.40 -6.06
N LEU A 149 11.86 -9.23 -6.68
CA LEU A 149 10.84 -10.27 -6.76
C LEU A 149 11.24 -11.38 -7.73
N LEU A 150 11.12 -12.63 -7.28
CA LEU A 150 11.47 -13.83 -8.06
C LEU A 150 10.24 -14.64 -8.50
N ALA A 151 9.06 -14.33 -7.96
CA ALA A 151 7.80 -15.03 -8.23
C ALA A 151 6.62 -14.08 -8.13
N ASP A 152 5.46 -14.51 -8.64
CA ASP A 152 4.20 -13.83 -8.45
C ASP A 152 3.93 -13.62 -6.96
N THR A 153 3.57 -12.41 -6.58
CA THR A 153 3.61 -11.97 -5.19
C THR A 153 2.32 -11.28 -4.77
N VAL A 154 1.79 -11.70 -3.63
CA VAL A 154 0.72 -10.99 -2.90
C VAL A 154 1.36 -10.06 -1.89
N ALA A 155 1.16 -8.75 -2.05
CA ALA A 155 1.73 -7.73 -1.19
C ALA A 155 0.66 -6.95 -0.44
N VAL A 156 0.73 -6.91 0.89
CA VAL A 156 -0.13 -6.05 1.71
C VAL A 156 0.68 -4.90 2.27
N ALA A 157 0.33 -3.67 1.84
CA ALA A 157 1.06 -2.47 2.23
C ALA A 157 0.12 -1.23 2.29
N HIS A 158 0.52 -0.09 1.74
CA HIS A 158 -0.12 1.20 2.01
C HIS A 158 -0.40 2.00 0.73
N GLY A 159 -1.16 3.10 0.90
CA GLY A 159 -1.52 3.96 -0.22
C GLY A 159 -0.34 4.73 -0.82
N GLY A 160 0.58 5.22 0.03
CA GLY A 160 1.76 5.94 -0.43
C GLY A 160 2.74 5.04 -1.18
N THR A 161 3.01 3.84 -0.67
CA THR A 161 3.87 2.85 -1.34
C THR A 161 3.26 2.35 -2.65
N MET A 162 1.93 2.22 -2.74
CA MET A 162 1.30 1.87 -4.01
C MET A 162 1.50 2.94 -5.08
N ARG A 163 1.27 4.23 -4.74
CA ARG A 163 1.52 5.34 -5.66
C ARG A 163 2.97 5.38 -6.14
N ALA A 164 3.90 5.15 -5.23
CA ALA A 164 5.32 5.05 -5.56
C ALA A 164 5.63 3.85 -6.48
N LEU A 165 4.99 2.69 -6.26
CA LEU A 165 5.12 1.52 -7.13
C LEU A 165 4.58 1.78 -8.54
N MET A 166 3.44 2.48 -8.67
CA MET A 166 2.89 2.86 -9.98
C MET A 166 3.92 3.65 -10.80
N VAL A 167 4.62 4.59 -10.19
CA VAL A 167 5.69 5.34 -10.87
C VAL A 167 6.93 4.48 -11.13
N ALA A 168 7.35 3.67 -10.15
CA ALA A 168 8.49 2.75 -10.33
C ALA A 168 8.29 1.81 -11.52
N ARG A 169 7.03 1.41 -11.79
CA ARG A 169 6.61 0.54 -12.89
C ARG A 169 6.30 1.31 -14.19
N GLY A 170 6.38 2.63 -14.21
CA GLY A 170 6.05 3.45 -15.39
C GLY A 170 4.56 3.48 -15.74
N ILE A 171 3.66 3.15 -14.79
CA ILE A 171 2.20 3.10 -14.99
C ILE A 171 1.59 4.50 -14.91
N ALA A 172 2.10 5.37 -14.05
CA ALA A 172 1.62 6.72 -13.87
C ALA A 172 2.78 7.72 -13.82
N ALA A 173 2.52 8.96 -14.24
CA ALA A 173 3.46 10.05 -14.05
C ALA A 173 3.56 10.44 -12.56
N PRO A 174 4.70 10.98 -12.10
CA PRO A 174 4.93 11.29 -10.68
C PRO A 174 3.82 12.08 -9.99
N LEU A 175 3.41 13.22 -10.54
CA LEU A 175 2.36 14.05 -9.92
C LEU A 175 0.97 13.41 -10.02
N GLU A 176 0.66 12.75 -11.14
CA GLU A 176 -0.58 12.00 -11.33
C GLU A 176 -0.74 10.90 -10.26
N ALA A 177 0.33 10.14 -10.01
CA ALA A 177 0.30 9.08 -9.01
C ALA A 177 -0.03 9.61 -7.61
N THR A 178 0.48 10.80 -7.23
CA THR A 178 0.22 11.37 -5.90
C THR A 178 -1.24 11.70 -5.66
N GLU A 179 -2.03 11.93 -6.71
CA GLU A 179 -3.47 12.24 -6.65
C GLU A 179 -4.35 11.01 -6.85
N THR A 180 -3.77 9.88 -7.29
CA THR A 180 -4.55 8.65 -7.55
C THR A 180 -5.17 8.11 -6.25
N PRO A 181 -6.50 7.96 -6.17
CA PRO A 181 -7.16 7.34 -5.02
C PRO A 181 -6.81 5.85 -4.92
N ILE A 182 -6.33 5.42 -3.76
CA ILE A 182 -6.05 4.01 -3.48
C ILE A 182 -7.10 3.48 -2.50
N GLY A 183 -7.99 2.64 -2.98
CA GLY A 183 -9.08 2.04 -2.19
C GLY A 183 -8.60 0.99 -1.20
N GLN A 184 -9.46 0.67 -0.24
CA GLN A 184 -9.32 -0.43 0.72
C GLN A 184 -10.40 -1.48 0.42
N GLY A 185 -10.20 -2.74 0.79
CA GLY A 185 -11.15 -3.80 0.47
C GLY A 185 -11.17 -4.22 -1.01
N VAL A 186 -10.11 -3.93 -1.75
CA VAL A 186 -9.95 -4.19 -3.18
C VAL A 186 -8.59 -4.81 -3.46
N VAL A 187 -8.43 -5.46 -4.61
CA VAL A 187 -7.15 -6.02 -5.08
C VAL A 187 -6.70 -5.28 -6.34
N TYR A 188 -5.48 -4.82 -6.33
CA TYR A 188 -4.82 -4.21 -7.48
C TYR A 188 -3.83 -5.21 -8.10
N VAL A 189 -3.98 -5.50 -9.38
CA VAL A 189 -3.11 -6.46 -10.10
C VAL A 189 -2.20 -5.70 -11.04
N PHE A 190 -0.89 -5.78 -10.78
CA PHE A 190 0.16 -5.28 -11.68
C PHE A 190 0.64 -6.44 -12.55
N SER A 191 0.45 -6.35 -13.86
CA SER A 191 0.92 -7.33 -14.83
C SER A 191 1.31 -6.65 -16.15
N ASP A 192 2.31 -7.16 -16.85
CA ASP A 192 2.75 -6.74 -18.18
C ASP A 192 2.69 -5.22 -18.46
N GLY A 193 3.13 -4.41 -17.47
CA GLY A 193 3.14 -2.96 -17.55
C GLY A 193 1.79 -2.28 -17.32
N GLY A 194 0.74 -3.03 -16.98
CA GLY A 194 -0.59 -2.52 -16.68
C GLY A 194 -0.96 -2.61 -15.18
N LEU A 195 -2.06 -1.93 -14.83
CA LEU A 195 -2.68 -1.97 -13.52
C LEU A 195 -4.18 -2.18 -13.68
N THR A 196 -4.72 -3.22 -13.06
CA THR A 196 -6.17 -3.48 -13.00
C THR A 196 -6.64 -3.51 -11.56
N LYS A 197 -7.77 -2.89 -11.27
CA LYS A 197 -8.42 -2.88 -9.95
C LYS A 197 -9.62 -3.83 -9.96
N TYR A 198 -9.75 -4.64 -8.92
CA TYR A 198 -10.86 -5.57 -8.68
C TYR A 198 -11.51 -5.28 -7.32
N GLY A 199 -12.86 -5.23 -7.29
CA GLY A 199 -13.69 -4.93 -6.12
C GLY A 199 -14.43 -3.63 -6.21
#